data_ea14cd3460c7eff7b5f074ed30c2c661
#
_entry.id   ea14cd3460c7eff7b5f074ed30c2c661
#
_cell.length_a   1.000
_cell.length_b   1.000
_cell.length_c   1.000
_cell.angle_alpha   90.00
_cell.angle_beta   90.00
_cell.angle_gamma   90.00
#
_symmetry.space_group_name_H-M   'P 1'
#
loop_
_entity.id
_entity.type
_entity.pdbx_description
1 polymer ?
#
loop_
_entity_poly.entity_id
_entity_poly.type
_entity_poly.pdbx_seq_one_letter_code
_entity_poly.pdbx_strand_id
1 'polypeptide(L)'
;HKIVRGITRRSDIVYERADGQAEYDDIEDPLPFDVNAPVIGIEDRDYAFFYRDLSENMKEYIGKTVKFKGMVATDKRLPPDNVVVGRHVMTCCEADIQYSGLACILPRPLGLKTRDWIEITAKIELKQHTIYRGKGPVLVAERAERCTPPDEQLATFY
;
A
#
# COMPACT_ATOMS: atom_id res chain seq x y z
N HIS A 1 14.46 -3.76 -22.09
CA HIS A 1 13.24 -3.58 -21.43
C HIS A 1 13.39 -2.57 -20.36
N LYS A 2 12.59 -1.71 -20.43
CA LYS A 2 12.62 -0.85 -19.45
C LYS A 2 11.81 -1.36 -18.37
N ILE A 3 12.41 -1.51 -17.29
CA ILE A 3 11.68 -1.80 -16.14
C ILE A 3 11.07 -0.53 -15.73
N VAL A 4 9.83 -0.45 -15.89
CA VAL A 4 9.14 0.68 -15.44
C VAL A 4 8.72 0.37 -14.05
N ARG A 5 9.45 0.87 -13.08
CA ARG A 5 9.10 0.63 -11.73
C ARG A 5 7.69 1.09 -11.61
N GLY A 6 6.93 1.32 -11.64
CA GLY A 6 5.60 1.66 -11.44
C GLY A 6 4.63 0.85 -12.24
N ILE A 7 5.09 0.25 -13.32
CA ILE A 7 4.20 -0.56 -14.12
C ILE A 7 4.57 -2.01 -14.05
N THR A 8 5.83 -2.33 -13.74
CA THR A 8 6.28 -3.69 -13.71
C THR A 8 6.96 -4.00 -12.40
N ARG A 9 6.96 -5.26 -12.05
CA ARG A 9 7.63 -5.75 -10.87
C ARG A 9 8.53 -6.89 -11.28
N ARG A 10 9.75 -6.90 -10.78
CA ARG A 10 10.66 -7.99 -11.00
C ARG A 10 10.11 -9.21 -10.31
N SER A 11 9.83 -10.21 -11.03
CA SER A 11 9.39 -11.45 -10.46
C SER A 11 10.45 -12.49 -10.51
N ASP A 12 11.39 -12.43 -11.42
CA ASP A 12 12.52 -13.11 -11.44
C ASP A 12 13.11 -13.48 -12.50
N ILE A 13 13.47 -13.44 -13.20
CA ILE A 13 13.92 -13.27 -14.17
C ILE A 13 14.29 -13.52 -15.06
N VAL A 14 14.64 -13.66 -16.07
CA VAL A 14 14.94 -13.40 -17.09
C VAL A 14 15.25 -13.30 -18.13
N TYR A 15 16.29 -13.17 -18.97
CA TYR A 15 16.48 -12.92 -20.11
C TYR A 15 17.15 -12.89 -20.87
N GLU A 16 17.94 -13.15 -21.59
CA GLU A 16 18.46 -12.96 -22.47
C GLU A 16 18.76 -13.33 -23.03
N ARG A 17 19.48 -13.93 -23.58
CA ARG A 17 19.95 -14.18 -24.25
C ARG A 17 20.22 -14.72 -24.90
N ALA A 18 20.49 -15.45 -25.17
CA ALA A 18 21.02 -15.75 -25.80
C ALA A 18 21.34 -15.78 -26.50
N ASP A 19 21.68 -15.96 -26.70
CA ASP A 19 21.89 -15.67 -27.18
C ASP A 19 21.59 -15.29 -27.17
N GLY A 20 21.51 -15.12 -26.56
CA GLY A 20 21.12 -14.74 -26.26
C GLY A 20 20.42 -14.39 -25.64
N GLN A 21 20.34 -14.41 -25.34
CA GLN A 21 19.77 -14.16 -24.75
C GLN A 21 19.03 -13.97 -24.10
N ALA A 22 19.06 -13.97 -23.62
CA ALA A 22 18.37 -13.78 -22.98
C ALA A 22 17.93 -13.35 -22.37
N GLU A 23 17.75 -13.26 -22.09
CA GLU A 23 17.36 -12.97 -21.53
C GLU A 23 16.55 -12.88 -20.91
N TYR A 24 16.41 -13.17 -20.44
CA TYR A 24 15.69 -13.02 -19.77
C TYR A 24 15.44 -13.12 -19.11
N ASP A 25 15.89 -13.35 -18.69
CA ASP A 25 15.53 -13.36 -18.06
C ASP A 25 14.86 -12.91 -17.18
N ASP A 26 15.23 -12.19 -16.85
CA ASP A 26 14.39 -11.55 -15.88
C ASP A 26 13.07 -11.23 -16.47
N ILE A 27 12.05 -11.70 -15.87
CA ILE A 27 10.71 -11.42 -16.30
C ILE A 27 10.11 -10.52 -15.25
N GLU A 28 9.55 -9.41 -15.68
CA GLU A 28 8.89 -8.48 -14.78
C GLU A 28 7.40 -8.66 -14.88
N ASP A 29 6.75 -8.88 -13.76
CA ASP A 29 5.30 -8.88 -13.70
C ASP A 29 4.80 -7.46 -13.57
N PRO A 30 3.81 -7.07 -14.35
CA PRO A 30 3.27 -5.72 -14.20
C PRO A 30 2.62 -5.54 -12.84
N LEU A 31 2.80 -4.37 -12.24
CA LEU A 31 2.01 -4.00 -11.09
C LEU A 31 0.57 -3.78 -11.54
N PRO A 32 -0.40 -4.11 -10.68
CA PRO A 32 -1.80 -3.93 -11.05
C PRO A 32 -2.28 -2.48 -11.03
N PHE A 33 -1.38 -1.54 -10.80
CA PHE A 33 -1.72 -0.12 -10.75
C PHE A 33 -0.52 0.67 -11.28
N ASP A 34 -0.79 1.92 -11.68
CA ASP A 34 0.23 2.78 -12.28
C ASP A 34 0.76 3.75 -11.24
N VAL A 35 1.99 3.55 -10.77
CA VAL A 35 2.58 4.41 -9.75
C VAL A 35 2.98 5.78 -10.30
N ASN A 36 2.86 6.00 -11.60
CA ASN A 36 3.12 7.30 -12.18
C ASN A 36 1.86 8.13 -12.37
N ALA A 37 0.72 7.60 -12.01
CA ALA A 37 -0.53 8.34 -12.09
C ALA A 37 -0.54 9.48 -11.08
N PRO A 38 -1.23 10.59 -11.38
CA PRO A 38 -1.35 11.69 -10.42
C PRO A 38 -1.96 11.26 -9.10
N VAL A 39 -2.92 10.34 -9.15
CA VAL A 39 -3.45 9.67 -7.97
C VAL A 39 -3.40 8.18 -8.27
N ILE A 40 -2.66 7.45 -7.46
CA ILE A 40 -2.52 6.01 -7.65
C ILE A 40 -3.74 5.33 -7.03
N GLY A 41 -4.62 4.81 -7.86
CA GLY A 41 -5.79 4.09 -7.38
C GLY A 41 -5.44 2.65 -7.06
N ILE A 42 -5.63 2.26 -5.81
CA ILE A 42 -5.37 0.90 -5.36
C ILE A 42 -6.72 0.24 -5.13
N GLU A 43 -7.06 -0.74 -5.96
CA GLU A 43 -8.31 -1.45 -5.80
C GLU A 43 -8.21 -2.47 -4.67
N ASP A 44 -9.36 -2.92 -4.21
CA ASP A 44 -9.40 -3.81 -3.04
C ASP A 44 -8.49 -5.02 -3.20
N ARG A 45 -8.48 -5.63 -4.37
CA ARG A 45 -7.67 -6.83 -4.62
C ARG A 45 -6.19 -6.54 -4.80
N ASP A 46 -5.81 -5.27 -4.89
CA ASP A 46 -4.43 -4.88 -5.19
C ASP A 46 -3.66 -4.42 -3.96
N TYR A 47 -4.31 -4.34 -2.81
CA TYR A 47 -3.68 -3.77 -1.64
C TYR A 47 -2.42 -4.52 -1.20
N ALA A 48 -2.43 -5.85 -1.29
CA ALA A 48 -1.28 -6.62 -0.86
C ALA A 48 -0.05 -6.29 -1.71
N PHE A 49 -0.25 -6.14 -3.01
CA PHE A 49 0.84 -5.76 -3.91
C PHE A 49 1.35 -4.36 -3.59
N PHE A 50 0.43 -3.42 -3.33
CA PHE A 50 0.81 -2.07 -2.96
C PHE A 50 1.62 -2.04 -1.68
N TYR A 51 1.14 -2.72 -0.65
CA TYR A 51 1.80 -2.72 0.65
C TYR A 51 3.22 -3.31 0.55
N ARG A 52 3.35 -4.40 -0.17
CA ARG A 52 4.66 -5.03 -0.34
C ARG A 52 5.60 -4.14 -1.15
N ASP A 53 5.11 -3.56 -2.25
CA ASP A 53 5.97 -2.73 -3.08
C ASP A 53 6.38 -1.45 -2.34
N LEU A 54 5.48 -0.88 -1.56
CA LEU A 54 5.82 0.27 -0.73
C LEU A 54 6.91 -0.09 0.27
N SER A 55 6.82 -1.27 0.88
CA SER A 55 7.82 -1.71 1.84
C SER A 55 9.19 -1.94 1.19
N GLU A 56 9.21 -2.48 0.00
CA GLU A 56 10.45 -2.82 -0.70
C GLU A 56 11.06 -1.64 -1.45
N ASN A 57 10.23 -0.71 -1.89
CA ASN A 57 10.66 0.38 -2.77
C ASN A 57 10.07 1.70 -2.30
N MET A 58 10.16 1.97 -1.01
CA MET A 58 9.51 3.12 -0.40
C MET A 58 9.87 4.44 -1.06
N LYS A 59 11.12 4.59 -1.48
CA LYS A 59 11.56 5.86 -2.08
C LYS A 59 10.76 6.25 -3.32
N GLU A 60 10.23 5.25 -4.02
CA GLU A 60 9.48 5.51 -5.24
C GLU A 60 8.06 5.99 -4.96
N TYR A 61 7.61 5.86 -3.73
CA TYR A 61 6.28 6.28 -3.34
C TYR A 61 6.25 7.59 -2.57
N ILE A 62 7.37 8.01 -2.03
CA ILE A 62 7.40 9.25 -1.23
C ILE A 62 7.03 10.43 -2.12
N GLY A 63 6.05 11.22 -1.67
CA GLY A 63 5.53 12.34 -2.42
C GLY A 63 4.39 11.99 -3.37
N LYS A 64 4.08 10.70 -3.50
CA LYS A 64 2.97 10.26 -4.37
C LYS A 64 1.66 10.26 -3.60
N THR A 65 0.58 10.42 -4.35
CA THR A 65 -0.77 10.40 -3.77
C THR A 65 -1.44 9.09 -4.13
N VAL A 66 -2.04 8.45 -3.13
CA VAL A 66 -2.75 7.18 -3.32
C VAL A 66 -4.18 7.31 -2.87
N LYS A 67 -5.03 6.45 -3.42
CA LYS A 67 -6.44 6.38 -3.04
C LYS A 67 -6.82 4.92 -2.87
N PHE A 68 -7.32 4.57 -1.71
CA PHE A 68 -7.76 3.20 -1.46
C PHE A 68 -8.70 3.13 -0.28
N LYS A 69 -9.36 1.99 -0.12
CA LYS A 69 -10.20 1.70 1.03
C LYS A 69 -9.42 0.87 2.02
N GLY A 70 -9.54 1.19 3.29
CA GLY A 70 -8.86 0.44 4.31
C GLY A 70 -9.67 0.38 5.60
N MET A 71 -9.32 -0.58 6.42
CA MET A 71 -9.90 -0.75 7.74
C MET A 71 -9.05 0.01 8.75
N VAL A 72 -9.72 0.72 9.63
CA VAL A 72 -9.06 1.56 10.63
C VAL A 72 -8.66 0.72 11.84
N ALA A 73 -7.49 1.02 12.37
CA ALA A 73 -7.07 0.57 13.69
C ALA A 73 -6.66 1.81 14.47
N THR A 74 -7.07 1.88 15.72
CA THR A 74 -6.74 3.02 16.58
C THR A 74 -5.92 2.54 17.76
N ASP A 75 -5.20 3.49 18.38
CA ASP A 75 -4.37 3.21 19.53
C ASP A 75 -4.43 4.43 20.43
N LYS A 76 -4.54 4.20 21.73
CA LYS A 76 -4.64 5.30 22.69
C LYS A 76 -3.44 6.22 22.69
N ARG A 77 -2.30 5.74 22.18
CA ARG A 77 -1.08 6.54 22.12
C ARG A 77 -1.09 7.52 20.97
N LEU A 78 -2.04 7.40 20.07
CA LEU A 78 -2.10 8.27 18.88
C LEU A 78 -2.93 9.51 19.15
N PRO A 79 -2.55 10.66 18.57
CA PRO A 79 -3.42 11.84 18.61
C PRO A 79 -4.77 11.57 17.96
N PRO A 80 -5.79 12.40 18.26
CA PRO A 80 -7.14 12.13 17.73
C PRO A 80 -7.25 12.13 16.22
N ASP A 81 -6.36 12.84 15.51
CA ASP A 81 -6.38 12.88 14.05
C ASP A 81 -5.48 11.83 13.43
N ASN A 82 -4.94 10.91 14.21
CA ASN A 82 -4.07 9.86 13.71
C ASN A 82 -4.74 8.51 13.86
N VAL A 83 -4.67 7.71 12.80
CA VAL A 83 -5.15 6.33 12.82
C VAL A 83 -4.18 5.48 12.02
N VAL A 84 -4.39 4.18 12.08
CA VAL A 84 -3.71 3.25 11.17
C VAL A 84 -4.76 2.79 10.18
N VAL A 85 -4.40 2.72 8.91
CA VAL A 85 -5.32 2.30 7.85
C VAL A 85 -4.67 1.20 7.05
N GLY A 86 -5.36 0.10 6.86
CA GLY A 86 -4.82 -1.01 6.11
C GLY A 86 -5.82 -2.11 5.89
N ARG A 87 -5.30 -3.29 5.62
CA ARG A 87 -6.10 -4.47 5.35
C ARG A 87 -5.41 -5.68 5.98
N HIS A 88 -6.19 -6.70 6.23
CA HIS A 88 -5.62 -8.00 6.53
C HIS A 88 -5.07 -8.59 5.25
N VAL A 89 -3.84 -9.07 5.28
CA VAL A 89 -3.14 -9.60 4.11
C VAL A 89 -2.77 -11.05 4.37
N MET A 90 -3.08 -11.90 3.39
CA MET A 90 -2.70 -13.30 3.42
C MET A 90 -1.67 -13.54 2.33
N THR A 91 -0.53 -14.13 2.70
CA THR A 91 0.54 -14.38 1.76
C THR A 91 0.37 -15.72 1.06
N CYS A 92 0.17 -16.79 1.81
CA CYS A 92 0.03 -18.11 1.22
C CYS A 92 -1.12 -18.92 1.80
N CYS A 93 -1.46 -18.73 3.07
CA CYS A 93 -2.51 -19.52 3.70
C CYS A 93 -3.09 -18.79 4.89
N GLU A 94 -4.18 -19.29 5.40
CA GLU A 94 -4.89 -18.64 6.51
C GLU A 94 -4.04 -18.43 7.73
N ALA A 95 -3.00 -19.25 7.90
CA ALA A 95 -2.16 -19.14 9.08
C ALA A 95 -1.27 -17.91 9.07
N ASP A 96 -1.08 -17.26 7.93
CA ASP A 96 -0.21 -16.09 7.84
C ASP A 96 -0.97 -14.77 7.64
N ILE A 97 -2.25 -14.75 7.95
CA ILE A 97 -3.03 -13.52 7.83
C ILE A 97 -2.56 -12.52 8.88
N GLN A 98 -2.19 -11.34 8.44
CA GLN A 98 -1.75 -10.25 9.32
C GLN A 98 -2.37 -8.94 8.88
N TYR A 99 -2.72 -8.13 9.87
CA TYR A 99 -3.17 -6.76 9.56
C TYR A 99 -1.95 -5.94 9.14
N SER A 100 -2.00 -5.43 7.93
CA SER A 100 -0.90 -4.65 7.34
C SER A 100 -1.40 -3.24 7.11
N GLY A 101 -1.04 -2.34 8.01
CA GLY A 101 -1.53 -0.98 7.97
C GLY A 101 -0.41 0.04 7.95
N LEU A 102 -0.79 1.25 7.62
CA LEU A 102 0.10 2.39 7.53
C LEU A 102 -0.41 3.50 8.43
N ALA A 103 0.52 4.23 9.05
CA ALA A 103 0.15 5.40 9.83
C ALA A 103 -0.53 6.41 8.92
N CYS A 104 -1.58 7.02 9.40
CA CYS A 104 -2.37 7.97 8.62
C CYS A 104 -2.71 9.18 9.48
N ILE A 105 -2.46 10.36 8.94
CA ILE A 105 -2.85 11.62 9.57
C ILE A 105 -4.06 12.13 8.80
N LEU A 106 -5.18 12.24 9.52
CA LEU A 106 -6.44 12.70 8.94
C LEU A 106 -6.46 14.23 8.85
N PRO A 107 -7.27 14.81 7.94
CA PRO A 107 -7.39 16.27 7.88
C PRO A 107 -7.93 16.88 9.17
N ARG A 108 -8.69 16.10 9.91
CA ARG A 108 -9.23 16.48 11.21
C ARG A 108 -9.64 15.22 11.94
N PRO A 109 -9.85 15.27 13.25
CA PRO A 109 -10.37 14.10 13.95
C PRO A 109 -11.76 13.74 13.44
N LEU A 110 -11.97 12.48 13.13
CA LEU A 110 -13.23 11.99 12.57
C LEU A 110 -13.95 11.04 13.51
N GLY A 111 -13.41 10.80 14.70
CA GLY A 111 -14.04 9.90 15.66
C GLY A 111 -14.10 8.46 15.20
N LEU A 112 -13.13 8.05 14.40
CA LEU A 112 -13.09 6.69 13.87
C LEU A 112 -12.72 5.70 14.95
N LYS A 113 -13.23 4.49 14.82
CA LYS A 113 -12.96 3.39 15.74
C LYS A 113 -12.30 2.25 15.00
N THR A 114 -11.62 1.41 15.74
CA THR A 114 -11.04 0.19 15.16
C THR A 114 -12.14 -0.60 14.47
N ARG A 115 -11.84 -1.04 13.26
CA ARG A 115 -12.70 -1.80 12.35
C ARG A 115 -13.65 -0.94 11.51
N ASP A 116 -13.63 0.38 11.69
CA ASP A 116 -14.32 1.23 10.73
C ASP A 116 -13.62 1.15 9.38
N TRP A 117 -14.37 1.31 8.32
CA TRP A 117 -13.83 1.33 6.97
C TRP A 117 -13.89 2.74 6.41
N ILE A 118 -12.81 3.15 5.79
CA ILE A 118 -12.73 4.47 5.17
C ILE A 118 -12.09 4.38 3.80
N GLU A 119 -12.45 5.32 2.94
CA GLU A 119 -11.74 5.55 1.70
C GLU A 119 -10.93 6.82 1.86
N ILE A 120 -9.65 6.74 1.57
CA ILE A 120 -8.77 7.89 1.73
C ILE A 120 -8.08 8.22 0.42
N THR A 121 -7.77 9.51 0.27
CA THR A 121 -6.85 10.01 -0.72
C THR A 121 -5.76 10.69 0.06
N ALA A 122 -4.55 10.18 -0.04
CA ALA A 122 -3.47 10.62 0.85
C ALA A 122 -2.15 10.69 0.13
N LYS A 123 -1.33 11.64 0.55
CA LYS A 123 0.04 11.75 0.08
C LYS A 123 0.94 10.94 1.00
N ILE A 124 1.85 10.19 0.41
CA ILE A 124 2.79 9.38 1.19
C ILE A 124 4.01 10.24 1.50
N GLU A 125 4.31 10.40 2.78
CA GLU A 125 5.46 11.17 3.23
C GLU A 125 6.31 10.33 4.17
N LEU A 126 7.61 10.56 4.16
CA LEU A 126 8.50 9.89 5.09
C LEU A 126 8.56 10.74 6.35
N LYS A 127 8.01 10.23 7.43
CA LYS A 127 7.91 10.98 8.69
C LYS A 127 8.21 10.10 9.88
N GLN A 128 8.69 10.74 10.94
CA GLN A 128 8.78 10.10 12.24
C GLN A 128 7.37 9.83 12.74
N HIS A 129 7.12 8.62 13.22
CA HIS A 129 5.81 8.29 13.75
C HIS A 129 5.93 7.27 14.87
N THR A 130 5.08 7.45 15.86
CA THR A 130 5.11 6.61 17.06
C THR A 130 5.00 5.12 16.74
N ILE A 131 4.13 4.74 15.82
CA ILE A 131 3.92 3.32 15.55
C ILE A 131 5.12 2.67 14.87
N TYR A 132 5.99 3.47 14.23
CA TYR A 132 7.17 2.93 13.56
C TYR A 132 8.41 2.95 14.43
N ARG A 133 8.36 3.65 15.56
CA ARG A 133 9.53 3.87 16.41
C ARG A 133 10.67 4.50 15.64
N GLY A 134 10.35 5.28 14.64
CA GLY A 134 11.31 5.95 13.76
C GLY A 134 10.57 6.51 12.58
N LYS A 135 11.29 6.66 11.47
CA LYS A 135 10.67 7.19 10.26
C LYS A 135 10.08 6.06 9.44
N GLY A 136 8.98 6.34 8.80
CA GLY A 136 8.34 5.41 7.90
C GLY A 136 7.33 6.13 7.02
N PRO A 137 6.66 5.38 6.15
CA PRO A 137 5.70 5.98 5.23
C PRO A 137 4.42 6.34 5.98
N VAL A 138 4.09 7.61 5.97
CA VAL A 138 2.89 8.13 6.64
C VAL A 138 1.96 8.66 5.56
N LEU A 139 0.71 8.25 5.64
CA LEU A 139 -0.33 8.72 4.73
C LEU A 139 -0.87 10.03 5.29
N VAL A 140 -0.60 11.13 4.60
CA VAL A 140 -1.16 12.42 4.97
C VAL A 140 -2.43 12.59 4.16
N ALA A 141 -3.56 12.34 4.78
CA ALA A 141 -4.82 12.28 4.07
C ALA A 141 -5.30 13.68 3.68
N GLU A 142 -5.61 13.84 2.40
CA GLU A 142 -6.25 15.04 1.90
C GLU A 142 -7.76 14.90 2.03
N ARG A 143 -8.26 13.67 1.91
CA ARG A 143 -9.65 13.33 2.05
C ARG A 143 -9.77 12.00 2.75
N ALA A 144 -10.78 11.87 3.60
CA ALA A 144 -11.06 10.62 4.27
C ALA A 144 -12.57 10.57 4.53
N GLU A 145 -13.21 9.50 4.09
CA GLU A 145 -14.65 9.34 4.23
C GLU A 145 -14.96 7.92 4.68
N ARG A 146 -15.93 7.79 5.57
CA ARG A 146 -16.41 6.48 5.94
C ARG A 146 -17.04 5.80 4.72
N CYS A 147 -16.81 4.52 4.61
CA CYS A 147 -17.38 3.73 3.53
C CYS A 147 -17.84 2.38 4.07
N THR A 148 -18.57 1.66 3.24
CA THR A 148 -18.95 0.29 3.60
C THR A 148 -17.76 -0.63 3.36
N PRO A 149 -17.66 -1.73 4.12
CA PRO A 149 -16.61 -2.70 3.85
C PRO A 149 -16.71 -3.25 2.43
N PRO A 150 -15.59 -3.50 1.77
CA PRO A 150 -15.63 -4.14 0.46
C PRO A 150 -16.08 -5.58 0.58
N ASP A 151 -16.54 -6.15 -0.53
CA ASP A 151 -16.97 -7.55 -0.55
C ASP A 151 -15.83 -8.46 -0.15
N GLU A 152 -14.64 -8.17 -0.63
CA GLU A 152 -13.46 -8.92 -0.26
C GLU A 152 -12.60 -8.09 0.68
N GLN A 153 -12.65 -8.42 1.96
CA GLN A 153 -11.90 -7.65 2.96
C GLN A 153 -10.46 -8.12 3.10
N LEU A 154 -10.20 -9.37 2.74
CA LEU A 154 -8.86 -9.94 2.82
C LEU A 154 -8.11 -9.64 1.53
N ALA A 155 -6.90 -9.10 1.65
CA ALA A 155 -6.06 -8.83 0.50
C ALA A 155 -5.09 -9.99 0.29
N THR A 156 -4.92 -10.39 -0.95
CA THR A 156 -4.05 -11.51 -1.30
C THR A 156 -3.18 -11.13 -2.48
N PHE A 157 -2.23 -12.02 -2.80
CA PHE A 157 -1.35 -11.84 -3.94
C PHE A 157 -1.85 -12.59 -5.17
N TYR A 158 -3.07 -13.10 -5.13
CA TYR A 158 -3.63 -13.85 -6.26
C TYR A 158 -5.14 -13.77 -6.28
#